data_8d6a1f271dfc8226c40682ebb1c52b6f
#
_entry.id   8d6a1f271dfc8226c40682ebb1c52b6f
#
_cell.length_a   1.000
_cell.length_b   1.000
_cell.length_c   1.000
_cell.angle_alpha   90.00
_cell.angle_beta   90.00
_cell.angle_gamma   90.00
#
_symmetry.space_group_name_H-M   'P 1'
#
loop_
_entity.id
_entity.type
_entity.pdbx_description
1 polymer ?
#
loop_
_entity_poly.entity_id
_entity_poly.type
_entity_poly.pdbx_seq_one_letter_code
_entity_poly.pdbx_strand_id
1 'polypeptide(L)'
;MKTQAKFGLNLTIGPLYMKKLIFAASLSTLLWTGAGRAEEPIEIAMLDSKHDGAASVWGDLNPRDLKLRSASALVLDHSGNVVYAKEMDEPRPIASITKLMTAMVLLDASLPLDERITITKEDRDLIRLTGSRLGYGATLTREQLVQLALMASENRASNALARTYPGGKEAFVEAMNRKARELGMNGSRFADPAGLDAGNVASARDIAKMVQTAYEYPLIRKATTTASMTVRPYKGRGPLRFGNTNRLLKNDAWEIELSKTGYINEAGRCLVMQAEIADRHMVIVLLNSFVKLTPFGDSNRIRKCRERGTEG
;
A
#
# COMPACT_ATOMS: atom_id res chain seq x y z
N MET A 1 45.63 -46.79 26.08
CA MET A 1 45.71 -47.75 24.99
C MET A 1 44.90 -47.15 23.83
N LYS A 2 45.58 -46.56 22.85
CA LYS A 2 45.88 -47.02 21.50
C LYS A 2 44.58 -47.44 20.79
N THR A 3 44.08 -46.91 19.67
CA THR A 3 44.83 -46.79 18.39
C THR A 3 44.10 -45.79 17.47
N GLN A 4 44.88 -44.97 16.76
CA GLN A 4 44.50 -44.18 15.58
C GLN A 4 44.28 -45.08 14.35
N ALA A 5 43.47 -44.63 13.41
CA ALA A 5 43.65 -44.94 12.00
C ALA A 5 43.33 -43.73 11.12
N LYS A 6 44.34 -43.13 10.55
CA LYS A 6 44.31 -42.22 9.40
C LYS A 6 44.16 -43.06 8.11
N PHE A 7 43.33 -42.59 7.18
CA PHE A 7 43.54 -42.86 5.76
C PHE A 7 43.30 -41.60 4.96
N GLY A 8 44.36 -41.02 4.46
CA GLY A 8 44.31 -40.02 3.42
C GLY A 8 44.40 -40.69 2.04
N LEU A 9 43.80 -40.10 1.06
CA LEU A 9 44.13 -40.31 -0.35
C LEU A 9 44.08 -38.96 -1.09
N ASN A 10 45.27 -38.51 -1.50
CA ASN A 10 45.55 -37.52 -2.54
C ASN A 10 45.27 -38.12 -3.91
N LEU A 11 44.69 -37.34 -4.85
CA LEU A 11 44.95 -37.51 -6.29
C LEU A 11 44.65 -36.17 -7.01
N THR A 12 45.66 -35.53 -7.32
CA THR A 12 46.36 -34.97 -8.46
C THR A 12 45.52 -34.45 -9.63
N ILE A 13 45.83 -33.24 -9.94
CA ILE A 13 45.46 -32.37 -11.07
C ILE A 13 46.06 -32.93 -12.39
N GLY A 14 45.34 -32.79 -13.49
CA GLY A 14 45.87 -32.84 -14.84
C GLY A 14 45.01 -32.06 -15.83
N PRO A 15 45.63 -31.20 -16.66
CA PRO A 15 44.94 -30.31 -17.58
C PRO A 15 44.91 -30.80 -19.04
N LEU A 16 44.27 -30.02 -19.90
CA LEU A 16 44.19 -30.02 -21.37
C LEU A 16 43.01 -30.80 -22.00
N TYR A 17 42.13 -30.11 -22.69
CA TYR A 17 42.20 -29.89 -24.13
C TYR A 17 41.14 -28.88 -24.60
N MET A 18 41.69 -27.83 -25.19
CA MET A 18 40.96 -26.81 -25.98
C MET A 18 40.78 -27.39 -27.41
N LYS A 19 39.53 -27.50 -27.88
CA LYS A 19 39.27 -27.60 -29.34
C LYS A 19 38.20 -26.62 -29.76
N LYS A 20 38.69 -25.64 -30.54
CA LYS A 20 37.89 -24.73 -31.38
C LYS A 20 37.13 -25.57 -32.43
N LEU A 21 35.86 -25.31 -32.61
CA LEU A 21 35.18 -25.66 -33.87
C LEU A 21 34.36 -24.39 -34.29
N ILE A 22 34.86 -23.82 -35.35
CA ILE A 22 34.16 -22.83 -36.17
C ILE A 22 33.20 -23.62 -37.07
N PHE A 23 31.92 -23.27 -37.10
CA PHE A 23 31.05 -23.64 -38.20
C PHE A 23 30.30 -22.42 -38.70
N ALA A 24 30.36 -22.30 -40.02
CA ALA A 24 29.93 -21.17 -40.81
C ALA A 24 28.42 -21.08 -41.00
N ALA A 25 28.01 -19.92 -41.40
CA ALA A 25 26.67 -19.43 -41.74
C ALA A 25 25.89 -20.31 -42.73
N SER A 26 24.58 -20.35 -42.58
CA SER A 26 23.66 -20.31 -43.71
C SER A 26 22.41 -19.50 -43.35
N LEU A 27 22.26 -18.43 -44.12
CA LEU A 27 21.13 -17.52 -44.17
C LEU A 27 19.93 -18.28 -44.72
N SER A 28 18.81 -18.32 -44.03
CA SER A 28 17.51 -18.69 -44.58
C SER A 28 16.50 -17.64 -44.12
N THR A 29 16.21 -16.72 -45.00
CA THR A 29 15.09 -15.76 -44.95
C THR A 29 13.76 -16.50 -45.04
N LEU A 30 13.00 -16.53 -43.92
CA LEU A 30 11.56 -16.80 -44.00
C LEU A 30 10.84 -15.51 -43.60
N LEU A 31 10.21 -14.90 -44.61
CA LEU A 31 9.23 -13.82 -44.48
C LEU A 31 7.99 -14.41 -43.80
N TRP A 32 7.73 -14.02 -42.55
CA TRP A 32 6.44 -14.23 -41.90
C TRP A 32 5.78 -12.87 -41.70
N THR A 33 4.83 -12.56 -42.59
CA THR A 33 3.92 -11.43 -42.46
C THR A 33 2.82 -11.82 -41.48
N GLY A 34 2.99 -11.45 -40.23
CA GLY A 34 1.97 -11.52 -39.21
C GLY A 34 1.89 -10.16 -38.54
N ALA A 35 0.86 -9.37 -38.89
CA ALA A 35 0.56 -8.11 -38.23
C ALA A 35 0.11 -8.36 -36.79
N GLY A 36 1.07 -8.48 -35.88
CA GLY A 36 0.86 -8.32 -34.45
C GLY A 36 0.98 -6.86 -34.11
N ARG A 37 -0.13 -6.24 -33.69
CA ARG A 37 -0.14 -4.91 -33.10
C ARG A 37 0.78 -4.93 -31.89
N ALA A 38 1.93 -4.28 -31.99
CA ALA A 38 2.78 -3.98 -30.86
C ALA A 38 1.97 -3.01 -29.97
N GLU A 39 1.66 -3.43 -28.75
CA GLU A 39 1.23 -2.52 -27.72
C GLU A 39 2.42 -1.59 -27.44
N GLU A 40 2.28 -0.33 -27.79
CA GLU A 40 3.25 0.69 -27.43
C GLU A 40 3.31 0.77 -25.89
N PRO A 41 4.52 0.81 -25.31
CA PRO A 41 4.65 1.06 -23.89
C PRO A 41 4.04 2.44 -23.60
N ILE A 42 3.15 2.51 -22.62
CA ILE A 42 2.60 3.76 -22.10
C ILE A 42 3.78 4.59 -21.62
N GLU A 43 4.18 5.54 -22.43
CA GLU A 43 5.20 6.53 -22.13
C GLU A 43 4.63 7.41 -21.01
N ILE A 44 5.04 7.14 -19.76
CA ILE A 44 4.75 8.01 -18.63
C ILE A 44 5.52 9.29 -18.91
N ALA A 45 4.82 10.29 -19.46
CA ALA A 45 5.37 11.61 -19.70
C ALA A 45 6.03 12.12 -18.43
N MET A 46 7.36 12.28 -18.49
CA MET A 46 8.12 12.99 -17.46
C MET A 46 7.50 14.37 -17.32
N LEU A 47 6.95 14.65 -16.15
CA LEU A 47 6.42 15.95 -15.77
C LEU A 47 7.59 16.93 -15.65
N ASP A 48 7.97 17.52 -16.78
CA ASP A 48 8.75 18.74 -16.82
C ASP A 48 7.81 19.88 -16.38
N SER A 49 8.19 20.60 -15.35
CA SER A 49 7.41 21.65 -14.72
C SER A 49 7.38 22.90 -15.61
N LYS A 50 6.57 22.91 -16.65
CA LYS A 50 6.09 24.14 -17.28
C LYS A 50 4.59 24.26 -17.04
N HIS A 51 4.24 25.14 -16.12
CA HIS A 51 2.88 25.59 -15.90
C HIS A 51 2.44 26.43 -17.11
N ASP A 52 1.82 25.80 -18.09
CA ASP A 52 1.09 26.52 -19.12
C ASP A 52 -0.33 25.93 -19.26
N GLY A 53 -1.30 26.72 -18.79
CA GLY A 53 -2.62 26.79 -19.39
C GLY A 53 -3.72 25.84 -18.97
N ALA A 54 -3.57 24.99 -17.93
CA ALA A 54 -4.73 24.33 -17.34
C ALA A 54 -5.43 25.32 -16.40
N ALA A 55 -6.71 25.62 -16.66
CA ALA A 55 -7.53 26.38 -15.73
C ALA A 55 -7.35 25.80 -14.32
N SER A 56 -6.83 26.63 -13.41
CA SER A 56 -6.45 26.18 -12.06
C SER A 56 -7.60 25.41 -11.42
N VAL A 57 -7.35 24.19 -10.95
CA VAL A 57 -8.32 23.39 -10.18
C VAL A 57 -8.84 24.16 -8.95
N TRP A 58 -8.13 25.19 -8.57
CA TRP A 58 -8.39 26.06 -7.43
C TRP A 58 -9.04 27.41 -7.82
N GLY A 59 -9.37 27.64 -9.11
CA GLY A 59 -9.76 28.97 -9.56
C GLY A 59 -8.64 29.98 -9.30
N ASP A 60 -8.96 31.13 -8.70
CA ASP A 60 -7.99 32.17 -8.34
C ASP A 60 -7.23 31.90 -7.03
N LEU A 61 -7.53 30.80 -6.33
CA LEU A 61 -6.91 30.48 -5.06
C LEU A 61 -5.52 29.83 -5.25
N ASN A 62 -4.51 30.36 -4.55
CA ASN A 62 -3.18 29.79 -4.54
C ASN A 62 -3.10 28.60 -3.55
N PRO A 63 -2.89 27.36 -4.02
CA PRO A 63 -2.77 26.20 -3.13
C PRO A 63 -1.66 26.35 -2.06
N ARG A 64 -0.64 27.17 -2.31
CA ARG A 64 0.46 27.44 -1.37
C ARG A 64 -0.02 28.13 -0.08
N ASP A 65 -1.17 28.80 -0.14
CA ASP A 65 -1.78 29.48 1.01
C ASP A 65 -2.49 28.52 1.97
N LEU A 66 -2.63 27.23 1.59
CA LEU A 66 -3.24 26.20 2.43
C LEU A 66 -2.54 26.00 3.78
N LYS A 67 -1.26 26.26 3.88
CA LYS A 67 -0.43 26.15 5.11
C LYS A 67 -0.69 24.83 5.85
N LEU A 68 -0.57 23.70 5.12
CA LEU A 68 -0.77 22.37 5.70
C LEU A 68 0.31 22.08 6.75
N ARG A 69 -0.13 21.48 7.87
CA ARG A 69 0.73 21.17 9.03
C ARG A 69 1.34 19.78 8.98
N SER A 70 0.87 18.90 8.09
CA SER A 70 1.53 17.64 7.80
C SER A 70 2.93 17.87 7.24
N ALA A 71 3.92 17.07 7.62
CA ALA A 71 5.30 17.27 7.19
C ALA A 71 5.48 16.97 5.69
N SER A 72 4.78 15.96 5.16
CA SER A 72 4.68 15.68 3.74
C SER A 72 3.21 15.66 3.33
N ALA A 73 2.89 16.23 2.19
CA ALA A 73 1.54 16.29 1.66
C ALA A 73 1.54 16.28 0.13
N LEU A 74 0.58 15.56 -0.44
CA LEU A 74 0.31 15.55 -1.88
C LEU A 74 -1.20 15.57 -2.10
N VAL A 75 -1.66 16.43 -2.99
CA VAL A 75 -3.04 16.47 -3.45
C VAL A 75 -3.01 16.37 -4.97
N LEU A 76 -3.70 15.36 -5.50
CA LEU A 76 -3.88 15.18 -6.94
C LEU A 76 -5.34 15.41 -7.31
N ASP A 77 -5.58 15.93 -8.51
CA ASP A 77 -6.91 15.97 -9.12
C ASP A 77 -7.30 14.62 -9.75
N HIS A 78 -8.49 14.56 -10.33
CA HIS A 78 -9.02 13.37 -11.01
C HIS A 78 -8.18 12.90 -12.20
N SER A 79 -7.41 13.82 -12.83
CA SER A 79 -6.51 13.53 -13.94
C SER A 79 -5.11 13.13 -13.50
N GLY A 80 -4.84 13.11 -12.17
CA GLY A 80 -3.52 12.81 -11.60
C GLY A 80 -2.57 14.01 -11.57
N ASN A 81 -3.03 15.22 -11.95
CA ASN A 81 -2.20 16.41 -11.88
C ASN A 81 -1.96 16.82 -10.43
N VAL A 82 -0.75 17.31 -10.15
CA VAL A 82 -0.36 17.79 -8.84
C VAL A 82 -1.00 19.16 -8.59
N VAL A 83 -1.92 19.19 -7.62
CA VAL A 83 -2.61 20.40 -7.17
C VAL A 83 -1.88 21.07 -6.01
N TYR A 84 -1.36 20.27 -5.09
CA TYR A 84 -0.54 20.72 -3.97
C TYR A 84 0.54 19.68 -3.67
N ALA A 85 1.76 20.14 -3.42
CA ALA A 85 2.86 19.28 -3.03
C ALA A 85 3.72 19.93 -1.94
N LYS A 86 4.12 19.11 -0.97
CA LYS A 86 5.07 19.46 0.09
C LYS A 86 5.85 18.20 0.46
N GLU A 87 7.18 18.19 0.31
CA GLU A 87 8.05 17.05 0.62
C GLU A 87 7.51 15.72 0.04
N MET A 88 6.97 15.76 -1.19
CA MET A 88 6.20 14.65 -1.75
C MET A 88 7.05 13.46 -2.17
N ASP A 89 8.34 13.66 -2.39
CA ASP A 89 9.28 12.62 -2.85
C ASP A 89 10.12 12.02 -1.72
N GLU A 90 10.05 12.59 -0.53
CA GLU A 90 10.79 12.12 0.65
C GLU A 90 10.16 10.84 1.24
N PRO A 91 10.86 9.68 1.21
CA PRO A 91 10.37 8.46 1.85
C PRO A 91 10.30 8.64 3.37
N ARG A 92 9.17 8.24 3.94
CA ARG A 92 8.90 8.32 5.38
C ARG A 92 8.23 7.05 5.87
N PRO A 93 8.35 6.67 7.15
CA PRO A 93 7.53 5.62 7.72
C PRO A 93 6.03 5.93 7.53
N ILE A 94 5.26 4.92 7.09
CA ILE A 94 3.86 5.10 6.68
C ILE A 94 2.85 4.44 7.62
N ALA A 95 3.35 3.73 8.62
CA ALA A 95 2.50 3.01 9.58
C ALA A 95 1.44 2.16 8.87
N SER A 96 0.22 2.13 9.39
CA SER A 96 -0.88 1.30 8.88
C SER A 96 -1.42 1.69 7.50
N ILE A 97 -0.87 2.70 6.82
CA ILE A 97 -1.14 2.90 5.38
C ILE A 97 -0.68 1.66 4.59
N THR A 98 0.35 0.96 5.07
CA THR A 98 0.82 -0.36 4.61
C THR A 98 -0.31 -1.35 4.33
N LYS A 99 -1.40 -1.32 5.10
CA LYS A 99 -2.51 -2.27 4.97
C LYS A 99 -3.28 -2.17 3.65
N LEU A 100 -3.14 -1.07 2.90
CA LEU A 100 -3.64 -1.00 1.52
C LEU A 100 -2.84 -1.95 0.62
N MET A 101 -1.50 -1.93 0.72
CA MET A 101 -0.65 -2.88 0.00
C MET A 101 -0.94 -4.32 0.39
N THR A 102 -1.10 -4.59 1.69
CA THR A 102 -1.50 -5.90 2.22
C THR A 102 -2.78 -6.42 1.58
N ALA A 103 -3.80 -5.56 1.48
CA ALA A 103 -5.08 -5.95 0.88
C ALA A 103 -4.95 -6.21 -0.62
N MET A 104 -4.23 -5.38 -1.37
CA MET A 104 -4.01 -5.57 -2.81
C MET A 104 -3.29 -6.90 -3.09
N VAL A 105 -2.17 -7.16 -2.43
CA VAL A 105 -1.40 -8.40 -2.61
C VAL A 105 -2.24 -9.65 -2.28
N LEU A 106 -3.06 -9.58 -1.23
CA LEU A 106 -3.93 -10.68 -0.87
C LEU A 106 -5.00 -10.93 -1.93
N LEU A 107 -5.62 -9.88 -2.46
CA LEU A 107 -6.68 -9.99 -3.46
C LEU A 107 -6.13 -10.45 -4.81
N ASP A 108 -4.92 -10.02 -5.19
CA ASP A 108 -4.24 -10.49 -6.40
C ASP A 108 -3.95 -12.00 -6.35
N ALA A 109 -3.71 -12.54 -5.16
CA ALA A 109 -3.49 -13.98 -4.98
C ALA A 109 -4.76 -14.82 -5.17
N SER A 110 -5.94 -14.20 -5.33
CA SER A 110 -7.23 -14.86 -5.58
C SER A 110 -7.56 -16.00 -4.60
N LEU A 111 -7.10 -15.89 -3.36
CA LEU A 111 -7.38 -16.87 -2.31
C LEU A 111 -8.86 -16.84 -1.90
N PRO A 112 -9.48 -17.98 -1.53
CA PRO A 112 -10.87 -18.04 -1.13
C PRO A 112 -11.19 -17.06 -0.01
N LEU A 113 -12.08 -16.11 -0.25
CA LEU A 113 -12.45 -15.05 0.70
C LEU A 113 -13.35 -15.56 1.83
N ASP A 114 -14.05 -16.67 1.63
CA ASP A 114 -14.88 -17.36 2.60
C ASP A 114 -14.10 -18.32 3.50
N GLU A 115 -12.83 -18.60 3.18
CA GLU A 115 -11.96 -19.42 4.02
C GLU A 115 -11.89 -18.87 5.44
N ARG A 116 -12.12 -19.75 6.41
CA ARG A 116 -12.11 -19.39 7.83
C ARG A 116 -10.71 -19.48 8.41
N ILE A 117 -10.21 -18.36 8.88
CA ILE A 117 -8.88 -18.21 9.45
C ILE A 117 -8.99 -18.00 10.95
N THR A 118 -8.24 -18.78 11.73
CA THR A 118 -8.18 -18.63 13.18
C THR A 118 -6.96 -17.81 13.58
N ILE A 119 -7.15 -16.81 14.44
CA ILE A 119 -6.08 -16.00 15.03
C ILE A 119 -5.28 -16.86 16.01
N THR A 120 -3.98 -16.92 15.80
CA THR A 120 -3.02 -17.69 16.61
C THR A 120 -2.04 -16.78 17.36
N LYS A 121 -1.15 -17.39 18.15
CA LYS A 121 -0.07 -16.65 18.83
C LYS A 121 0.92 -16.03 17.85
N GLU A 122 1.08 -16.62 16.66
CA GLU A 122 1.96 -16.13 15.58
C GLU A 122 1.49 -14.79 14.99
N ASP A 123 0.19 -14.45 15.14
CA ASP A 123 -0.38 -13.20 14.69
C ASP A 123 -0.16 -12.05 15.66
N ARG A 124 0.51 -12.31 16.81
CA ARG A 124 0.82 -11.28 17.80
C ARG A 124 1.81 -10.27 17.22
N ASP A 125 1.55 -9.00 17.50
CA ASP A 125 2.53 -7.95 17.32
C ASP A 125 3.68 -8.11 18.34
N LEU A 126 4.88 -8.44 17.84
CA LEU A 126 6.10 -8.57 18.62
C LEU A 126 7.01 -7.33 18.49
N ILE A 127 6.65 -6.37 17.64
CA ILE A 127 7.45 -5.16 17.36
C ILE A 127 7.08 -4.06 18.37
N ARG A 128 5.76 -3.81 18.53
CA ARG A 128 5.24 -2.71 19.36
C ARG A 128 4.34 -3.17 20.49
N LEU A 129 4.09 -4.47 20.55
CA LEU A 129 3.23 -5.11 21.54
C LEU A 129 1.83 -4.52 21.62
N THR A 130 1.30 -4.06 20.48
CA THR A 130 -0.04 -3.45 20.41
C THR A 130 -1.12 -4.46 20.81
N GLY A 131 -2.12 -3.97 21.53
CA GLY A 131 -3.29 -4.75 21.86
C GLY A 131 -4.15 -5.04 20.64
N SER A 132 -4.98 -6.09 20.73
CA SER A 132 -6.00 -6.42 19.72
C SER A 132 -7.26 -6.93 20.42
N ARG A 133 -8.41 -6.62 19.83
CA ARG A 133 -9.71 -7.14 20.28
C ARG A 133 -9.97 -8.55 19.76
N LEU A 134 -9.26 -8.97 18.69
CA LEU A 134 -9.24 -10.35 18.22
C LEU A 134 -8.28 -11.16 19.10
N GLY A 135 -8.81 -11.84 20.11
CA GLY A 135 -8.02 -12.77 20.92
C GLY A 135 -7.64 -14.05 20.16
N TYR A 136 -6.74 -14.84 20.71
CA TYR A 136 -6.39 -16.14 20.15
C TYR A 136 -7.60 -17.05 20.13
N GLY A 137 -7.78 -17.85 19.07
CA GLY A 137 -8.95 -18.66 18.81
C GLY A 137 -10.10 -17.91 18.15
N ALA A 138 -10.01 -16.59 17.94
CA ALA A 138 -10.95 -15.87 17.11
C ALA A 138 -10.92 -16.41 15.68
N THR A 139 -12.06 -16.79 15.11
CA THR A 139 -12.14 -17.37 13.78
C THR A 139 -13.08 -16.52 12.92
N LEU A 140 -12.57 -15.98 11.83
CA LEU A 140 -13.28 -15.12 10.88
C LEU A 140 -12.99 -15.57 9.44
N THR A 141 -13.82 -15.14 8.50
CA THR A 141 -13.49 -15.34 7.08
C THR A 141 -12.33 -14.45 6.65
N ARG A 142 -11.61 -14.83 5.59
CA ARG A 142 -10.54 -14.02 5.00
C ARG A 142 -11.07 -12.62 4.64
N GLU A 143 -12.26 -12.52 4.03
CA GLU A 143 -12.91 -11.25 3.73
C GLU A 143 -13.09 -10.39 4.99
N GLN A 144 -13.62 -10.98 6.07
CA GLN A 144 -13.82 -10.25 7.34
C GLN A 144 -12.49 -9.75 7.93
N LEU A 145 -11.41 -10.52 7.80
CA LEU A 145 -10.08 -10.08 8.24
C LEU A 145 -9.56 -8.93 7.39
N VAL A 146 -9.74 -8.95 6.05
CA VAL A 146 -9.42 -7.82 5.17
C VAL A 146 -10.20 -6.57 5.59
N GLN A 147 -11.50 -6.71 5.81
CA GLN A 147 -12.35 -5.61 6.23
C GLN A 147 -11.89 -5.01 7.56
N LEU A 148 -11.57 -5.82 8.55
CA LEU A 148 -11.08 -5.36 9.86
C LEU A 148 -9.68 -4.74 9.78
N ALA A 149 -8.79 -5.29 8.96
CA ALA A 149 -7.46 -4.73 8.74
C ALA A 149 -7.52 -3.33 8.13
N LEU A 150 -8.43 -3.10 7.18
CA LEU A 150 -8.59 -1.81 6.51
C LEU A 150 -9.40 -0.81 7.34
N MET A 151 -10.59 -1.18 7.79
CA MET A 151 -11.52 -0.31 8.50
C MET A 151 -11.02 0.06 9.89
N ALA A 152 -10.73 -0.97 10.71
CA ALA A 152 -10.35 -0.80 12.11
C ALA A 152 -8.84 -0.77 12.33
N SER A 153 -8.06 -0.93 11.26
CA SER A 153 -6.60 -1.03 11.34
C SER A 153 -6.10 -2.19 12.22
N GLU A 154 -6.83 -3.33 12.20
CA GLU A 154 -6.58 -4.48 13.08
C GLU A 154 -5.28 -5.19 12.69
N ASN A 155 -4.29 -5.20 13.60
CA ASN A 155 -2.95 -5.69 13.32
C ASN A 155 -2.89 -7.23 13.24
N ARG A 156 -3.62 -7.94 14.15
CA ARG A 156 -3.66 -9.41 14.10
C ARG A 156 -4.36 -9.92 12.85
N ALA A 157 -5.37 -9.18 12.35
CA ALA A 157 -5.98 -9.51 11.08
C ALA A 157 -4.97 -9.45 9.93
N SER A 158 -4.16 -8.37 9.84
CA SER A 158 -3.11 -8.25 8.82
C SER A 158 -2.06 -9.36 8.92
N ASN A 159 -1.62 -9.68 10.15
CA ASN A 159 -0.64 -10.74 10.38
C ASN A 159 -1.20 -12.12 10.01
N ALA A 160 -2.46 -12.42 10.35
CA ALA A 160 -3.10 -13.68 10.00
C ALA A 160 -3.27 -13.84 8.48
N LEU A 161 -3.62 -12.76 7.78
CA LEU A 161 -3.69 -12.74 6.32
C LEU A 161 -2.34 -13.08 5.68
N ALA A 162 -1.25 -12.45 6.18
CA ALA A 162 0.10 -12.73 5.69
C ALA A 162 0.58 -14.14 6.05
N ARG A 163 0.31 -14.64 7.27
CA ARG A 163 0.67 -16.00 7.69
C ARG A 163 0.00 -17.06 6.84
N THR A 164 -1.24 -16.84 6.43
CA THR A 164 -2.02 -17.79 5.63
C THR A 164 -1.88 -17.59 4.12
N TYR A 165 -0.95 -16.74 3.70
CA TYR A 165 -0.56 -16.59 2.30
C TYR A 165 0.34 -17.76 1.86
N PRO A 166 0.30 -18.20 0.59
CA PRO A 166 1.21 -19.23 0.09
C PRO A 166 2.68 -18.86 0.32
N GLY A 167 3.41 -19.71 1.03
CA GLY A 167 4.80 -19.43 1.45
C GLY A 167 4.94 -18.60 2.72
N GLY A 168 3.81 -18.25 3.39
CA GLY A 168 3.82 -17.59 4.69
C GLY A 168 4.15 -16.10 4.65
N LYS A 169 4.50 -15.54 5.81
CA LYS A 169 4.69 -14.10 6.02
C LYS A 169 5.86 -13.54 5.23
N GLU A 170 6.94 -14.26 5.10
CA GLU A 170 8.13 -13.86 4.35
C GLU A 170 7.81 -13.70 2.87
N ALA A 171 7.20 -14.72 2.26
CA ALA A 171 6.76 -14.68 0.86
C ALA A 171 5.71 -13.57 0.62
N PHE A 172 4.86 -13.29 1.62
CA PHE A 172 3.91 -12.19 1.57
C PHE A 172 4.60 -10.83 1.51
N VAL A 173 5.60 -10.58 2.36
CA VAL A 173 6.37 -9.33 2.34
C VAL A 173 7.16 -9.15 1.04
N GLU A 174 7.72 -10.24 0.50
CA GLU A 174 8.34 -10.23 -0.82
C GLU A 174 7.33 -9.85 -1.91
N ALA A 175 6.11 -10.39 -1.86
CA ALA A 175 5.03 -10.03 -2.78
C ALA A 175 4.62 -8.56 -2.66
N MET A 176 4.57 -8.00 -1.43
CA MET A 176 4.32 -6.56 -1.23
C MET A 176 5.40 -5.70 -1.92
N ASN A 177 6.67 -6.05 -1.77
CA ASN A 177 7.76 -5.32 -2.40
C ASN A 177 7.80 -5.52 -3.92
N ARG A 178 7.41 -6.69 -4.43
CA ARG A 178 7.24 -6.93 -5.86
C ARG A 178 6.13 -6.04 -6.43
N LYS A 179 4.97 -6.04 -5.79
CA LYS A 179 3.84 -5.17 -6.17
C LYS A 179 4.21 -3.68 -6.14
N ALA A 180 5.00 -3.24 -5.17
CA ALA A 180 5.50 -1.86 -5.12
C ALA A 180 6.33 -1.51 -6.35
N ARG A 181 7.23 -2.40 -6.79
CA ARG A 181 8.01 -2.20 -8.03
C ARG A 181 7.12 -2.17 -9.28
N GLU A 182 6.13 -3.07 -9.37
CA GLU A 182 5.16 -3.11 -10.47
C GLU A 182 4.37 -1.80 -10.59
N LEU A 183 4.07 -1.15 -9.46
CA LEU A 183 3.40 0.15 -9.40
C LEU A 183 4.35 1.34 -9.61
N GLY A 184 5.64 1.11 -9.83
CA GLY A 184 6.63 2.18 -9.95
C GLY A 184 6.82 2.97 -8.66
N MET A 185 6.60 2.34 -7.48
CA MET A 185 6.83 2.94 -6.16
C MET A 185 8.30 2.81 -5.75
N ASN A 186 9.18 3.50 -6.48
CA ASN A 186 10.63 3.30 -6.41
C ASN A 186 11.27 3.76 -5.09
N GLY A 187 10.62 4.67 -4.34
CA GLY A 187 11.04 5.12 -3.02
C GLY A 187 10.42 4.32 -1.87
N SER A 188 9.74 3.20 -2.15
CA SER A 188 8.97 2.46 -1.17
C SER A 188 9.58 1.12 -0.82
N ARG A 189 9.43 0.73 0.46
CA ARG A 189 9.80 -0.58 0.98
C ARG A 189 8.80 -1.03 2.02
N PHE A 190 8.49 -2.32 2.03
CA PHE A 190 7.63 -2.97 3.01
C PHE A 190 8.43 -4.00 3.80
N ALA A 191 8.35 -3.95 5.13
CA ALA A 191 9.05 -4.84 6.07
C ALA A 191 8.09 -5.76 6.83
N ASP A 192 6.81 -5.35 6.98
CA ASP A 192 5.76 -6.15 7.62
C ASP A 192 4.38 -5.85 7.02
N PRO A 193 3.38 -6.74 7.18
CA PRO A 193 2.06 -6.57 6.58
C PRO A 193 1.14 -5.59 7.32
N ALA A 194 1.51 -5.12 8.51
CA ALA A 194 0.65 -4.30 9.37
C ALA A 194 1.09 -2.83 9.46
N GLY A 195 2.33 -2.52 9.06
CA GLY A 195 2.93 -1.20 9.19
C GLY A 195 3.38 -0.89 10.63
N LEU A 196 3.81 -1.91 11.34
CA LEU A 196 4.33 -1.80 12.72
C LEU A 196 5.83 -1.53 12.72
N ASP A 197 6.54 -2.06 11.75
CA ASP A 197 7.95 -1.78 11.53
C ASP A 197 8.12 -0.42 10.86
N ALA A 198 9.01 0.43 11.40
CA ALA A 198 9.36 1.72 10.82
C ALA A 198 10.05 1.59 9.44
N GLY A 199 10.52 0.40 9.08
CA GLY A 199 11.03 0.05 7.77
C GLY A 199 9.97 -0.03 6.66
N ASN A 200 8.67 0.05 7.00
CA ASN A 200 7.62 0.32 6.01
C ASN A 200 7.67 1.81 5.64
N VAL A 201 8.36 2.13 4.57
CA VAL A 201 8.57 3.50 4.10
C VAL A 201 8.01 3.72 2.71
N ALA A 202 7.51 4.91 2.46
CA ALA A 202 7.10 5.37 1.13
C ALA A 202 7.08 6.89 1.06
N SER A 203 7.22 7.44 -0.15
CA SER A 203 6.98 8.85 -0.44
C SER A 203 5.48 9.13 -0.61
N ALA A 204 5.05 10.39 -0.46
CA ALA A 204 3.66 10.75 -0.72
C ALA A 204 3.27 10.50 -2.19
N ARG A 205 4.20 10.66 -3.14
CA ARG A 205 4.01 10.33 -4.56
C ARG A 205 3.73 8.83 -4.75
N ASP A 206 4.51 7.97 -4.13
CA ASP A 206 4.32 6.52 -4.23
C ASP A 206 3.01 6.07 -3.56
N ILE A 207 2.67 6.69 -2.42
CA ILE A 207 1.39 6.44 -1.75
C ILE A 207 0.21 6.85 -2.64
N ALA A 208 0.31 7.94 -3.40
CA ALA A 208 -0.76 8.34 -4.32
C ALA A 208 -1.00 7.27 -5.41
N LYS A 209 0.07 6.71 -6.00
CA LYS A 209 -0.03 5.58 -6.95
C LYS A 209 -0.71 4.37 -6.29
N MET A 210 -0.32 4.03 -5.06
CA MET A 210 -0.93 2.94 -4.30
C MET A 210 -2.41 3.18 -4.04
N VAL A 211 -2.83 4.41 -3.69
CA VAL A 211 -4.23 4.77 -3.44
C VAL A 211 -5.04 4.65 -4.73
N GLN A 212 -4.56 5.19 -5.85
CA GLN A 212 -5.21 5.08 -7.15
C GLN A 212 -5.41 3.62 -7.56
N THR A 213 -4.37 2.78 -7.43
CA THR A 213 -4.50 1.34 -7.71
C THR A 213 -5.44 0.64 -6.73
N ALA A 214 -5.34 0.93 -5.43
CA ALA A 214 -6.21 0.32 -4.42
C ALA A 214 -7.69 0.66 -4.64
N TYR A 215 -7.98 1.80 -5.24
CA TYR A 215 -9.34 2.21 -5.61
C TYR A 215 -9.99 1.26 -6.63
N GLU A 216 -9.23 0.61 -7.48
CA GLU A 216 -9.76 -0.37 -8.46
C GLU A 216 -10.35 -1.63 -7.81
N TYR A 217 -10.03 -1.90 -6.54
CA TYR A 217 -10.50 -3.07 -5.80
C TYR A 217 -11.82 -2.79 -5.04
N PRO A 218 -12.97 -3.35 -5.47
CA PRO A 218 -14.27 -3.06 -4.82
C PRO A 218 -14.28 -3.38 -3.31
N LEU A 219 -13.61 -4.46 -2.89
CA LEU A 219 -13.54 -4.83 -1.48
C LEU A 219 -12.73 -3.82 -0.66
N ILE A 220 -11.68 -3.23 -1.22
CA ILE A 220 -10.88 -2.19 -0.54
C ILE A 220 -11.72 -0.93 -0.37
N ARG A 221 -12.41 -0.46 -1.43
CA ARG A 221 -13.33 0.68 -1.32
C ARG A 221 -14.38 0.45 -0.22
N LYS A 222 -15.11 -0.66 -0.31
CA LYS A 222 -16.14 -1.06 0.68
C LYS A 222 -15.58 -1.07 2.10
N ALA A 223 -14.43 -1.74 2.32
CA ALA A 223 -13.85 -1.89 3.65
C ALA A 223 -13.39 -0.54 4.24
N THR A 224 -12.75 0.30 3.43
CA THR A 224 -12.18 1.58 3.90
C THR A 224 -13.22 2.65 4.16
N THR A 225 -14.41 2.55 3.57
CA THR A 225 -15.53 3.49 3.76
C THR A 225 -16.62 2.97 4.73
N THR A 226 -16.57 1.71 5.13
CA THR A 226 -17.48 1.16 6.13
C THR A 226 -17.27 1.83 7.50
N ALA A 227 -18.28 2.47 8.05
CA ALA A 227 -18.20 3.22 9.31
C ALA A 227 -18.01 2.31 10.54
N SER A 228 -18.67 1.15 10.56
CA SER A 228 -18.52 0.15 11.62
C SER A 228 -18.95 -1.24 11.15
N MET A 229 -18.40 -2.27 11.79
CA MET A 229 -18.72 -3.68 11.52
C MET A 229 -18.84 -4.45 12.83
N THR A 230 -19.78 -5.38 12.86
CA THR A 230 -19.96 -6.32 13.99
C THR A 230 -19.64 -7.74 13.50
N VAL A 231 -18.79 -8.45 14.23
CA VAL A 231 -18.39 -9.83 13.92
C VAL A 231 -18.62 -10.75 15.13
N ARG A 232 -18.74 -12.05 14.89
CA ARG A 232 -18.89 -13.10 15.91
C ARG A 232 -17.74 -14.10 15.79
N PRO A 233 -16.53 -13.76 16.30
CA PRO A 233 -15.33 -14.57 16.09
C PRO A 233 -15.24 -15.80 17.01
N TYR A 234 -16.12 -15.92 18.01
CA TYR A 234 -16.10 -17.03 18.99
C TYR A 234 -17.45 -17.70 19.09
N LYS A 235 -17.47 -19.03 19.22
CA LYS A 235 -18.67 -19.76 19.60
C LYS A 235 -19.05 -19.44 21.05
N GLY A 236 -20.34 -19.20 21.31
CA GLY A 236 -20.86 -18.99 22.66
C GLY A 236 -20.49 -17.66 23.33
N ARG A 237 -19.81 -16.74 22.62
CA ARG A 237 -19.51 -15.38 23.12
C ARG A 237 -20.26 -14.32 22.33
N GLY A 238 -20.48 -13.16 22.96
CA GLY A 238 -21.12 -12.02 22.32
C GLY A 238 -20.34 -11.48 21.12
N PRO A 239 -20.98 -10.64 20.30
CA PRO A 239 -20.35 -10.03 19.14
C PRO A 239 -19.32 -8.99 19.54
N LEU A 240 -18.33 -8.76 18.65
CA LEU A 240 -17.39 -7.66 18.73
C LEU A 240 -17.74 -6.60 17.68
N ARG A 241 -17.86 -5.36 18.11
CA ARG A 241 -18.11 -4.23 17.21
C ARG A 241 -16.80 -3.45 16.99
N PHE A 242 -16.44 -3.21 15.74
CA PHE A 242 -15.30 -2.40 15.31
C PHE A 242 -15.79 -1.13 14.62
N GLY A 243 -15.06 -0.03 14.79
CA GLY A 243 -15.34 1.24 14.09
C GLY A 243 -14.20 1.64 13.19
N ASN A 244 -14.51 2.42 12.17
CA ASN A 244 -13.51 2.98 11.27
C ASN A 244 -12.60 3.97 11.99
N THR A 245 -11.32 3.95 11.64
CA THR A 245 -10.32 4.84 12.22
C THR A 245 -10.35 6.24 11.62
N ASN A 246 -10.92 6.40 10.40
CA ASN A 246 -11.13 7.71 9.80
C ASN A 246 -12.43 8.34 10.33
N ARG A 247 -12.30 9.35 11.16
CA ARG A 247 -13.42 10.05 11.75
C ARG A 247 -14.22 10.92 10.77
N LEU A 248 -13.64 11.29 9.61
CA LEU A 248 -14.31 12.10 8.59
C LEU A 248 -15.50 11.36 7.96
N LEU A 249 -15.51 10.02 7.98
CA LEU A 249 -16.65 9.20 7.53
C LEU A 249 -17.94 9.41 8.33
N LYS A 250 -17.89 10.15 9.44
CA LYS A 250 -19.05 10.53 10.25
C LYS A 250 -19.52 11.95 9.98
N ASN A 251 -18.93 12.62 9.03
CA ASN A 251 -19.22 14.00 8.68
C ASN A 251 -19.80 14.02 7.26
N ASP A 252 -21.08 14.32 7.16
CA ASP A 252 -21.85 14.32 5.92
C ASP A 252 -21.33 15.31 4.86
N ALA A 253 -20.45 16.22 5.26
CA ALA A 253 -19.75 17.11 4.32
C ALA A 253 -18.61 16.42 3.56
N TRP A 254 -18.38 15.12 3.76
CA TRP A 254 -17.32 14.37 3.10
C TRP A 254 -17.89 13.18 2.33
N GLU A 255 -17.63 13.14 1.05
CA GLU A 255 -17.86 12.00 0.19
C GLU A 255 -16.55 11.24 -0.03
N ILE A 256 -16.29 10.28 0.86
CA ILE A 256 -15.02 9.53 0.89
C ILE A 256 -15.21 8.18 0.21
N GLU A 257 -14.39 7.91 -0.79
CA GLU A 257 -14.46 6.71 -1.60
C GLU A 257 -13.42 5.65 -1.18
N LEU A 258 -12.30 6.09 -0.63
CA LEU A 258 -11.27 5.25 -0.05
C LEU A 258 -10.54 6.04 1.05
N SER A 259 -10.20 5.39 2.16
CA SER A 259 -9.33 6.04 3.14
C SER A 259 -8.54 5.05 4.00
N LYS A 260 -7.39 5.49 4.49
CA LYS A 260 -6.63 4.77 5.50
C LYS A 260 -5.89 5.73 6.42
N THR A 261 -5.94 5.46 7.72
CA THR A 261 -5.14 6.15 8.73
C THR A 261 -3.94 5.32 9.15
N GLY A 262 -2.88 5.97 9.61
CA GLY A 262 -1.70 5.33 10.18
C GLY A 262 -1.14 6.08 11.38
N TYR A 263 -0.52 5.35 12.32
CA TYR A 263 0.24 5.93 13.40
C TYR A 263 1.23 4.91 13.99
N ILE A 264 2.46 5.27 14.01
CA ILE A 264 3.53 4.82 14.92
C ILE A 264 4.34 6.07 15.29
N ASN A 265 5.18 6.00 16.31
CA ASN A 265 5.92 7.19 16.77
C ASN A 265 6.78 7.79 15.65
N GLU A 266 7.47 6.96 14.88
CA GLU A 266 8.37 7.36 13.79
C GLU A 266 7.63 7.91 12.57
N ALA A 267 6.42 7.42 12.31
CA ALA A 267 5.58 7.89 11.19
C ALA A 267 4.80 9.16 11.52
N GLY A 268 4.61 9.48 12.81
CA GLY A 268 3.59 10.46 13.18
C GLY A 268 2.19 10.02 12.74
N ARG A 269 1.27 10.95 12.62
CA ARG A 269 -0.10 10.69 12.14
C ARG A 269 -0.14 10.78 10.62
N CYS A 270 -0.68 9.75 9.99
CA CYS A 270 -0.85 9.65 8.54
C CYS A 270 -2.32 9.47 8.19
N LEU A 271 -2.73 10.07 7.07
CA LEU A 271 -4.04 9.91 6.48
C LEU A 271 -3.91 9.94 4.96
N VAL A 272 -4.50 8.96 4.30
CA VAL A 272 -4.69 8.98 2.85
C VAL A 272 -6.15 8.83 2.53
N MET A 273 -6.62 9.52 1.49
CA MET A 273 -8.00 9.46 1.05
C MET A 273 -8.09 9.65 -0.47
N GLN A 274 -9.07 8.98 -1.06
CA GLN A 274 -9.71 9.44 -2.28
C GLN A 274 -11.10 9.91 -1.89
N ALA A 275 -11.46 11.11 -2.30
CA ALA A 275 -12.73 11.73 -1.94
C ALA A 275 -13.21 12.66 -3.04
N GLU A 276 -14.53 12.81 -3.17
CA GLU A 276 -15.12 13.82 -4.02
C GLU A 276 -15.23 15.16 -3.26
N ILE A 277 -14.77 16.24 -3.88
CA ILE A 277 -14.80 17.59 -3.34
C ILE A 277 -15.21 18.54 -4.47
N ALA A 278 -16.36 19.20 -4.33
CA ALA A 278 -16.93 20.08 -5.34
C ALA A 278 -16.97 19.39 -6.73
N ASP A 279 -17.67 18.25 -6.78
CA ASP A 279 -17.91 17.40 -7.95
C ASP A 279 -16.63 16.92 -8.67
N ARG A 280 -15.51 16.79 -7.92
CA ARG A 280 -14.26 16.28 -8.46
C ARG A 280 -13.58 15.29 -7.51
N HIS A 281 -13.18 14.16 -8.06
CA HIS A 281 -12.40 13.18 -7.32
C HIS A 281 -10.98 13.71 -7.08
N MET A 282 -10.51 13.59 -5.85
CA MET A 282 -9.19 14.04 -5.45
C MET A 282 -8.51 12.97 -4.59
N VAL A 283 -7.21 12.78 -4.83
CA VAL A 283 -6.36 11.95 -3.96
C VAL A 283 -5.62 12.87 -3.00
N ILE A 284 -5.75 12.60 -1.70
CA ILE A 284 -5.13 13.37 -0.62
C ILE A 284 -4.21 12.44 0.16
N VAL A 285 -2.92 12.79 0.22
CA VAL A 285 -1.90 12.09 1.02
C VAL A 285 -1.33 13.06 2.04
N LEU A 286 -1.44 12.73 3.32
CA LEU A 286 -0.93 13.54 4.45
C LEU A 286 -0.10 12.63 5.35
N LEU A 287 1.21 12.88 5.42
CA LEU A 287 2.15 12.06 6.17
C LEU A 287 2.85 12.86 7.26
N ASN A 288 3.25 12.16 8.31
CA ASN A 288 4.03 12.67 9.42
C ASN A 288 3.46 13.95 10.02
N SER A 289 2.21 13.89 10.44
CA SER A 289 1.56 14.96 11.21
C SER A 289 1.82 14.76 12.70
N PHE A 290 2.20 15.85 13.39
CA PHE A 290 2.57 15.78 14.81
C PHE A 290 1.37 15.50 15.73
N VAL A 291 0.26 16.23 15.56
CA VAL A 291 -0.91 16.13 16.45
C VAL A 291 -1.99 15.21 15.86
N LYS A 292 -2.72 14.49 16.73
CA LYS A 292 -3.75 13.50 16.36
C LYS A 292 -4.80 14.04 15.38
N LEU A 293 -5.17 15.31 15.48
CA LEU A 293 -6.22 15.90 14.65
C LEU A 293 -5.67 16.65 13.43
N THR A 294 -4.35 16.79 13.30
CA THR A 294 -3.72 17.56 12.21
C THR A 294 -4.13 17.03 10.82
N PRO A 295 -4.08 15.71 10.50
CA PRO A 295 -4.45 15.27 9.17
C PRO A 295 -5.91 15.60 8.82
N PHE A 296 -6.82 15.51 9.79
CA PHE A 296 -8.23 15.84 9.59
C PHE A 296 -8.43 17.37 9.41
N GLY A 297 -7.68 18.20 10.15
CA GLY A 297 -7.67 19.63 9.99
C GLY A 297 -7.10 20.07 8.64
N ASP A 298 -6.03 19.42 8.19
CA ASP A 298 -5.42 19.65 6.87
C ASP A 298 -6.40 19.26 5.76
N SER A 299 -7.06 18.09 5.87
CA SER A 299 -8.10 17.68 4.92
C SER A 299 -9.23 18.70 4.82
N ASN A 300 -9.72 19.21 5.96
CA ASN A 300 -10.76 20.26 5.97
C ASN A 300 -10.28 21.57 5.35
N ARG A 301 -9.00 21.94 5.47
CA ARG A 301 -8.44 23.11 4.79
C ARG A 301 -8.42 22.91 3.27
N ILE A 302 -8.00 21.73 2.81
CA ILE A 302 -8.02 21.38 1.39
C ILE A 302 -9.46 21.48 0.85
N ARG A 303 -10.43 20.82 1.51
CA ARG A 303 -11.84 20.86 1.10
C ARG A 303 -12.38 22.28 0.99
N LYS A 304 -12.27 23.09 2.05
CA LYS A 304 -12.75 24.46 2.08
C LYS A 304 -12.08 25.36 1.05
N CYS A 305 -10.80 25.14 0.77
CA CYS A 305 -10.10 25.89 -0.27
C CYS A 305 -10.67 25.54 -1.66
N ARG A 306 -10.92 24.26 -1.92
CA ARG A 306 -11.48 23.79 -3.19
C ARG A 306 -12.91 24.32 -3.41
N GLU A 307 -13.77 24.23 -2.38
CA GLU A 307 -15.15 24.72 -2.44
C GLU A 307 -15.22 26.23 -2.78
N ARG A 308 -14.38 27.05 -2.13
CA ARG A 308 -14.30 28.50 -2.43
C ARG A 308 -13.85 28.81 -3.85
N GLY A 309 -12.99 27.99 -4.44
CA GLY A 309 -12.52 28.16 -5.81
C GLY A 309 -13.58 27.81 -6.87
N THR A 310 -14.73 27.22 -6.48
CA THR A 310 -15.85 26.92 -7.38
C THR A 310 -16.99 27.94 -7.29
N GLU A 311 -17.00 28.79 -6.26
CA GLU A 311 -18.05 29.80 -6.03
C GLU A 311 -17.72 31.16 -6.71
N GLY A 312 -16.56 31.32 -7.34
CA GLY A 312 -16.13 32.49 -8.12
C GLY A 312 -16.16 32.20 -9.61
#